data_a84431bda46d59300e23880216cbd867
#
_entry.id   a84431bda46d59300e23880216cbd867
#
_cell.length_a   1.000
_cell.length_b   1.000
_cell.length_c   1.000
_cell.angle_alpha   90.00
_cell.angle_beta   90.00
_cell.angle_gamma   90.00
#
_symmetry.space_group_name_H-M   'P 1'
#
loop_
_entity.id
_entity.type
_entity.pdbx_description
1 polymer ?
#
loop_
_entity_poly.entity_id
_entity_poly.type
_entity_poly.pdbx_seq_one_letter_code
_entity_poly.pdbx_strand_id
1 'polypeptide(L)'
;LDALTSSKDPFIHVVDRENLQNIINEQHLQMTGIIDENTAVAVGELVGAKAILTVTVLSYSEKKGTLRSKQREGFTTYQERVLNKTDGKYYMQTMYRPCNYTEYYNSNSCVVSFQYKLTNIKTGEIIATEIIEKTLNDEVIYGRFEGDVNTLWPAGQGGPNLNQNDRRALQSMMNARQDVKSSGELSNTLFNQISAQMTGVIDKSIKEIVK
;
A
#
# COMPACT_ATOMS: atom_id res chain seq x y z
N LEU A 1 -13.53 13.15 -2.57
CA LEU A 1 -14.18 14.09 -3.49
C LEU A 1 -13.65 13.87 -4.92
N ASP A 2 -12.35 13.92 -5.17
CA ASP A 2 -11.76 13.85 -6.51
C ASP A 2 -12.24 12.65 -7.34
N ALA A 3 -12.41 11.49 -6.73
CA ALA A 3 -12.90 10.29 -7.41
C ALA A 3 -14.36 10.42 -7.87
N LEU A 4 -15.21 11.12 -7.11
CA LEU A 4 -16.61 11.38 -7.47
C LEU A 4 -16.72 12.51 -8.50
N THR A 5 -15.92 13.58 -8.36
CA THR A 5 -15.89 14.69 -9.31
C THR A 5 -15.30 14.27 -10.66
N SER A 6 -14.47 13.25 -10.68
CA SER A 6 -13.92 12.64 -11.90
C SER A 6 -14.87 11.64 -12.57
N SER A 7 -16.02 11.34 -11.96
CA SER A 7 -17.06 10.52 -12.59
C SER A 7 -17.55 11.20 -13.87
N LYS A 8 -17.54 10.46 -14.96
CA LYS A 8 -18.05 10.95 -16.26
C LYS A 8 -19.58 10.81 -16.36
N ASP A 9 -20.26 10.42 -15.27
CA ASP A 9 -21.70 10.29 -15.27
C ASP A 9 -22.36 11.67 -15.25
N PRO A 10 -23.10 12.06 -16.31
CA PRO A 10 -23.70 13.40 -16.41
C PRO A 10 -24.81 13.64 -15.39
N PHE A 11 -25.24 12.62 -14.66
CA PHE A 11 -26.26 12.74 -13.61
C PHE A 11 -25.69 12.95 -12.21
N ILE A 12 -24.35 12.88 -12.06
CA ILE A 12 -23.67 13.09 -10.79
C ILE A 12 -23.08 14.50 -10.75
N HIS A 13 -23.70 15.37 -10.00
CA HIS A 13 -23.18 16.70 -9.68
C HIS A 13 -22.75 16.72 -8.21
N VAL A 14 -21.45 16.83 -7.95
CA VAL A 14 -20.89 16.93 -6.60
C VAL A 14 -20.81 18.39 -6.21
N VAL A 15 -21.46 18.75 -5.09
CA VAL A 15 -21.40 20.09 -4.51
C VAL A 15 -20.52 20.04 -3.26
N ASP A 16 -19.49 20.87 -3.24
CA ASP A 16 -18.60 20.99 -2.10
C ASP A 16 -19.24 21.87 -1.01
N ARG A 17 -19.31 21.34 0.19
CA ARG A 17 -19.94 22.00 1.34
C ARG A 17 -19.20 23.27 1.79
N GLU A 18 -17.87 23.31 1.69
CA GLU A 18 -17.08 24.49 2.09
C GLU A 18 -17.36 25.65 1.15
N ASN A 19 -17.40 25.40 -0.15
CA ASN A 19 -17.78 26.42 -1.13
C ASN A 19 -19.22 26.87 -0.98
N LEU A 20 -20.11 25.96 -0.63
CA LEU A 20 -21.50 26.27 -0.37
C LEU A 20 -21.67 27.22 0.85
N GLN A 21 -20.92 26.99 1.93
CA GLN A 21 -20.91 27.84 3.10
C GLN A 21 -20.44 29.28 2.76
N ASN A 22 -19.45 29.41 1.90
CA ASN A 22 -18.97 30.69 1.41
C ASN A 22 -20.03 31.42 0.59
N ILE A 23 -20.72 30.71 -0.32
CA ILE A 23 -21.82 31.26 -1.11
C ILE A 23 -22.97 31.72 -0.23
N ILE A 24 -23.34 30.94 0.78
CA ILE A 24 -24.41 31.32 1.76
C ILE A 24 -23.99 32.55 2.56
N ASN A 25 -22.74 32.61 3.00
CA ASN A 25 -22.21 33.77 3.73
C ASN A 25 -22.18 35.03 2.84
N GLU A 26 -21.81 34.93 1.60
CA GLU A 26 -21.81 36.02 0.62
C GLU A 26 -23.22 36.51 0.30
N GLN A 27 -24.21 35.63 0.30
CA GLN A 27 -25.63 35.98 0.08
C GLN A 27 -26.33 36.51 1.32
N HIS A 28 -25.62 36.81 2.41
CA HIS A 28 -26.19 37.27 3.70
C HIS A 28 -27.25 36.34 4.31
N LEU A 29 -27.24 35.06 3.96
CA LEU A 29 -28.03 34.04 4.62
C LEU A 29 -27.37 33.73 5.98
N GLN A 30 -27.71 34.48 7.02
CA GLN A 30 -27.22 34.28 8.38
C GLN A 30 -27.71 32.94 8.93
N MET A 31 -26.99 31.90 8.67
CA MET A 31 -27.04 30.66 9.43
C MET A 31 -25.95 30.72 10.50
N THR A 32 -26.33 31.25 11.68
CA THR A 32 -25.46 31.18 12.86
C THR A 32 -25.53 29.79 13.42
N GLY A 33 -24.37 29.13 13.49
CA GLY A 33 -24.26 27.94 14.29
C GLY A 33 -23.69 26.72 13.58
N ILE A 34 -23.31 25.75 14.37
CA ILE A 34 -22.79 24.45 14.00
C ILE A 34 -23.76 23.77 13.02
N ILE A 35 -23.31 23.46 11.81
CA ILE A 35 -24.13 22.75 10.83
C ILE A 35 -24.27 21.30 11.30
N ASP A 36 -25.42 20.97 11.87
CA ASP A 36 -25.86 19.61 12.18
C ASP A 36 -26.48 18.93 10.95
N GLU A 37 -26.95 17.69 11.10
CA GLU A 37 -27.60 16.94 10.01
C GLU A 37 -28.82 17.68 9.43
N ASN A 38 -29.59 18.35 10.26
CA ASN A 38 -30.80 19.10 9.85
C ASN A 38 -30.44 20.34 9.01
N THR A 39 -29.36 21.02 9.36
CA THR A 39 -28.84 22.17 8.60
C THR A 39 -28.29 21.72 7.26
N ALA A 40 -27.64 20.56 7.20
CA ALA A 40 -27.15 19.98 5.95
C ALA A 40 -28.28 19.61 4.99
N VAL A 41 -29.41 19.13 5.51
CA VAL A 41 -30.66 18.89 4.74
C VAL A 41 -31.19 20.17 4.15
N ALA A 42 -31.35 21.21 4.93
CA ALA A 42 -31.88 22.50 4.50
C ALA A 42 -31.01 23.14 3.40
N VAL A 43 -29.69 23.08 3.56
CA VAL A 43 -28.75 23.58 2.56
C VAL A 43 -28.79 22.71 1.28
N GLY A 44 -28.92 21.40 1.40
CA GLY A 44 -29.08 20.50 0.28
C GLY A 44 -30.32 20.77 -0.55
N GLU A 45 -31.45 21.11 0.09
CA GLU A 45 -32.70 21.51 -0.58
C GLU A 45 -32.52 22.83 -1.35
N LEU A 46 -31.79 23.79 -0.79
CA LEU A 46 -31.53 25.08 -1.43
C LEU A 46 -30.76 24.97 -2.74
N VAL A 47 -29.84 23.99 -2.87
CA VAL A 47 -29.05 23.75 -4.09
C VAL A 47 -29.61 22.64 -4.94
N GLY A 48 -30.77 22.07 -4.60
CA GLY A 48 -31.40 20.98 -5.37
C GLY A 48 -30.64 19.64 -5.25
N ALA A 49 -29.80 19.45 -4.23
CA ALA A 49 -29.13 18.18 -3.98
C ALA A 49 -30.19 17.10 -3.60
N LYS A 50 -29.98 15.89 -4.07
CA LYS A 50 -30.88 14.75 -3.81
C LYS A 50 -30.41 13.86 -2.67
N ALA A 51 -29.12 13.84 -2.41
CA ALA A 51 -28.53 12.99 -1.38
C ALA A 51 -27.32 13.66 -0.70
N ILE A 52 -27.09 13.29 0.56
CA ILE A 52 -25.90 13.66 1.34
C ILE A 52 -25.04 12.44 1.53
N LEU A 53 -23.75 12.57 1.19
CA LEU A 53 -22.71 11.59 1.50
C LEU A 53 -21.96 12.02 2.77
N THR A 54 -22.03 11.20 3.80
CA THR A 54 -21.22 11.34 5.02
C THR A 54 -20.16 10.24 5.02
N VAL A 55 -18.92 10.62 5.29
CA VAL A 55 -17.78 9.68 5.41
C VAL A 55 -17.13 9.90 6.77
N THR A 56 -16.98 8.81 7.52
CA THR A 56 -16.39 8.82 8.86
C THR A 56 -15.22 7.85 8.90
N VAL A 57 -14.05 8.31 9.36
CA VAL A 57 -12.91 7.43 9.67
C VAL A 57 -13.19 6.78 11.02
N LEU A 58 -13.37 5.46 11.05
CA LEU A 58 -13.63 4.70 12.28
C LEU A 58 -12.35 4.34 13.00
N SER A 59 -11.34 3.94 12.25
CA SER A 59 -10.04 3.60 12.79
C SER A 59 -8.91 3.84 11.78
N TYR A 60 -7.77 4.21 12.33
CA TYR A 60 -6.51 4.32 11.63
C TYR A 60 -5.41 3.76 12.52
N SER A 61 -4.65 2.80 12.03
CA SER A 61 -3.56 2.18 12.76
C SER A 61 -2.35 1.95 11.86
N GLU A 62 -1.19 2.36 12.36
CA GLU A 62 0.10 2.10 11.75
C GLU A 62 0.94 1.20 12.65
N LYS A 63 1.60 0.23 12.05
CA LYS A 63 2.60 -0.56 12.72
C LYS A 63 3.90 -0.49 11.94
N LYS A 64 4.89 0.17 12.53
CA LYS A 64 6.26 0.20 12.01
C LYS A 64 7.01 -1.01 12.56
N GLY A 65 7.55 -1.82 11.65
CA GLY A 65 8.42 -2.92 12.00
C GLY A 65 9.78 -2.44 12.51
N THR A 66 10.45 -3.32 13.21
CA THR A 66 11.84 -3.12 13.60
C THR A 66 12.73 -3.92 12.66
N LEU A 67 13.77 -3.29 12.13
CA LEU A 67 14.77 -3.97 11.33
C LEU A 67 15.40 -5.12 12.13
N ARG A 68 15.26 -6.33 11.61
CA ARG A 68 15.86 -7.53 12.16
C ARG A 68 16.96 -8.00 11.23
N SER A 69 18.02 -8.56 11.81
CA SER A 69 19.10 -9.15 11.04
C SER A 69 19.42 -10.56 11.53
N LYS A 70 19.86 -11.40 10.61
CA LYS A 70 20.33 -12.75 10.89
C LYS A 70 21.56 -13.05 10.08
N GLN A 71 22.62 -13.51 10.73
CA GLN A 71 23.79 -14.01 10.05
C GLN A 71 23.49 -15.37 9.43
N ARG A 72 23.89 -15.56 8.19
CA ARG A 72 23.73 -16.77 7.39
C ARG A 72 25.07 -17.24 6.90
N GLU A 73 25.22 -18.54 6.83
CA GLU A 73 26.39 -19.18 6.21
C GLU A 73 26.23 -19.26 4.70
N GLY A 74 27.32 -19.10 4.00
CA GLY A 74 27.43 -19.24 2.55
C GLY A 74 28.83 -19.69 2.15
N PHE A 75 29.07 -19.73 0.86
CA PHE A 75 30.36 -20.06 0.29
C PHE A 75 30.71 -19.09 -0.83
N THR A 76 31.99 -18.70 -0.91
CA THR A 76 32.51 -17.96 -2.05
C THR A 76 33.39 -18.85 -2.92
N THR A 77 33.35 -18.64 -4.24
CA THR A 77 34.24 -19.30 -5.17
C THR A 77 35.53 -18.52 -5.36
N TYR A 78 36.62 -19.25 -5.53
CA TYR A 78 37.91 -18.75 -6.00
C TYR A 78 38.55 -19.73 -6.96
N GLN A 79 39.50 -19.27 -7.75
CA GLN A 79 40.24 -20.13 -8.69
C GLN A 79 41.57 -20.56 -8.07
N GLU A 80 41.84 -21.85 -8.11
CA GLU A 80 43.11 -22.41 -7.65
C GLU A 80 43.82 -23.12 -8.83
N ARG A 81 45.11 -22.91 -8.95
CA ARG A 81 45.93 -23.56 -9.96
C ARG A 81 46.34 -24.93 -9.45
N VAL A 82 45.84 -25.97 -10.07
CA VAL A 82 46.10 -27.39 -9.67
C VAL A 82 46.91 -28.10 -10.74
N LEU A 83 47.88 -28.90 -10.28
CA LEU A 83 48.67 -29.73 -11.16
C LEU A 83 47.93 -31.05 -11.46
N ASN A 84 47.69 -31.33 -12.73
CA ASN A 84 47.21 -32.63 -13.16
C ASN A 84 48.38 -33.62 -13.15
N LYS A 85 48.34 -34.57 -12.24
CA LYS A 85 49.44 -35.56 -12.04
C LYS A 85 49.56 -36.54 -13.21
N THR A 86 48.56 -36.64 -14.09
CA THR A 86 48.53 -37.57 -15.20
C THR A 86 49.29 -37.03 -16.42
N ASP A 87 49.20 -35.75 -16.71
CA ASP A 87 49.77 -35.13 -17.90
C ASP A 87 50.79 -34.01 -17.60
N GLY A 88 51.02 -33.72 -16.29
CA GLY A 88 51.99 -32.72 -15.84
C GLY A 88 51.57 -31.26 -16.12
N LYS A 89 50.32 -31.01 -16.54
CA LYS A 89 49.82 -29.67 -16.85
C LYS A 89 49.06 -29.06 -15.71
N TYR A 90 49.12 -27.74 -15.62
CA TYR A 90 48.31 -26.97 -14.66
C TYR A 90 46.97 -26.60 -15.30
N TYR A 91 45.92 -26.70 -14.50
CA TYR A 91 44.59 -26.19 -14.83
C TYR A 91 44.02 -25.36 -13.68
N MET A 92 43.07 -24.50 -13.99
CA MET A 92 42.34 -23.70 -12.97
C MET A 92 41.14 -24.48 -12.49
N GLN A 93 41.05 -24.68 -11.19
CA GLN A 93 39.93 -25.37 -10.56
C GLN A 93 39.14 -24.37 -9.69
N THR A 94 37.82 -24.40 -9.81
CA THR A 94 36.97 -23.65 -8.94
C THR A 94 36.87 -24.31 -7.57
N MET A 95 37.27 -23.59 -6.55
CA MET A 95 37.23 -24.01 -5.15
C MET A 95 36.20 -23.16 -4.39
N TYR A 96 35.75 -23.70 -3.28
CA TYR A 96 34.76 -23.04 -2.41
C TYR A 96 35.33 -22.86 -1.01
N ARG A 97 35.15 -21.68 -0.42
CA ARG A 97 35.47 -21.43 0.99
C ARG A 97 34.26 -20.89 1.74
N PRO A 98 34.07 -21.28 2.99
CA PRO A 98 32.99 -20.76 3.83
C PRO A 98 33.08 -19.25 3.98
N CYS A 99 31.96 -18.60 4.02
CA CYS A 99 31.79 -17.19 4.32
C CYS A 99 30.46 -16.95 5.05
N ASN A 100 30.27 -15.75 5.57
CA ASN A 100 29.02 -15.34 6.16
C ASN A 100 28.46 -14.12 5.41
N TYR A 101 27.15 -14.04 5.35
CA TYR A 101 26.42 -12.85 4.92
C TYR A 101 25.32 -12.53 5.92
N THR A 102 24.82 -11.31 5.91
CA THR A 102 23.72 -10.89 6.79
C THR A 102 22.44 -10.72 6.00
N GLU A 103 21.40 -11.42 6.42
CA GLU A 103 20.03 -11.26 5.95
C GLU A 103 19.31 -10.26 6.83
N TYR A 104 18.61 -9.31 6.23
CA TYR A 104 17.81 -8.30 6.90
C TYR A 104 16.35 -8.46 6.52
N TYR A 105 15.49 -8.23 7.49
CA TYR A 105 14.04 -8.22 7.34
C TYR A 105 13.46 -6.97 7.99
N ASN A 106 12.56 -6.29 7.30
CA ASN A 106 11.76 -5.21 7.85
C ASN A 106 10.36 -5.23 7.24
N SER A 107 9.37 -4.70 7.98
CA SER A 107 7.99 -4.60 7.49
C SER A 107 7.26 -3.43 8.12
N ASN A 108 6.40 -2.77 7.34
CA ASN A 108 5.43 -1.79 7.84
C ASN A 108 4.03 -2.25 7.46
N SER A 109 3.04 -1.89 8.28
CA SER A 109 1.63 -2.13 7.96
C SER A 109 0.78 -0.92 8.32
N CYS A 110 -0.30 -0.75 7.57
CA CYS A 110 -1.31 0.27 7.82
C CYS A 110 -2.69 -0.37 7.69
N VAL A 111 -3.58 -0.05 8.63
CA VAL A 111 -4.98 -0.48 8.63
C VAL A 111 -5.84 0.77 8.68
N VAL A 112 -6.83 0.84 7.81
CA VAL A 112 -7.77 1.95 7.76
C VAL A 112 -9.19 1.40 7.66
N SER A 113 -10.10 1.92 8.47
CA SER A 113 -11.51 1.59 8.44
C SER A 113 -12.34 2.86 8.30
N PHE A 114 -13.25 2.85 7.33
CA PHE A 114 -14.20 3.94 7.06
C PHE A 114 -15.61 3.42 7.10
N GLN A 115 -16.51 4.31 7.52
CA GLN A 115 -17.94 4.16 7.26
C GLN A 115 -18.36 5.26 6.30
N TYR A 116 -19.14 4.91 5.28
CA TYR A 116 -19.91 5.91 4.54
C TYR A 116 -21.40 5.68 4.69
N LYS A 117 -22.14 6.76 4.60
CA LYS A 117 -23.61 6.81 4.64
C LYS A 117 -24.09 7.75 3.55
N LEU A 118 -24.91 7.26 2.65
CA LEU A 118 -25.61 8.05 1.63
C LEU A 118 -27.06 8.17 2.06
N THR A 119 -27.55 9.38 2.27
CA THR A 119 -28.89 9.67 2.81
C THR A 119 -29.68 10.50 1.82
N ASN A 120 -30.93 10.13 1.53
CA ASN A 120 -31.86 10.92 0.74
C ASN A 120 -32.28 12.17 1.52
N ILE A 121 -32.13 13.35 0.93
CA ILE A 121 -32.44 14.63 1.60
C ILE A 121 -33.96 14.78 1.88
N LYS A 122 -34.81 14.31 0.94
CA LYS A 122 -36.26 14.50 1.05
C LYS A 122 -36.92 13.58 2.08
N THR A 123 -36.47 12.35 2.16
CA THR A 123 -37.11 11.31 2.99
C THR A 123 -36.34 11.02 4.28
N GLY A 124 -35.09 11.45 4.38
CA GLY A 124 -34.19 11.07 5.47
C GLY A 124 -33.74 9.58 5.45
N GLU A 125 -34.14 8.83 4.41
CA GLU A 125 -33.79 7.42 4.31
C GLU A 125 -32.32 7.21 3.98
N ILE A 126 -31.71 6.22 4.62
CA ILE A 126 -30.38 5.76 4.28
C ILE A 126 -30.47 4.91 3.01
N ILE A 127 -29.90 5.42 1.93
CA ILE A 127 -29.89 4.77 0.63
C ILE A 127 -28.83 3.68 0.58
N ALA A 128 -27.65 3.98 1.14
CA ALA A 128 -26.52 3.07 1.23
C ALA A 128 -25.68 3.39 2.45
N THR A 129 -25.17 2.36 3.11
CA THR A 129 -24.17 2.46 4.17
C THR A 129 -23.29 1.23 4.16
N GLU A 130 -22.01 1.40 4.35
CA GLU A 130 -21.05 0.30 4.41
C GLU A 130 -19.85 0.71 5.25
N ILE A 131 -19.25 -0.26 5.93
CA ILE A 131 -17.94 -0.14 6.57
C ILE A 131 -16.92 -0.83 5.69
N ILE A 132 -15.92 -0.09 5.25
CA ILE A 132 -14.81 -0.60 4.45
C ILE A 132 -13.57 -0.60 5.32
N GLU A 133 -13.02 -1.78 5.57
CA GLU A 133 -11.73 -1.95 6.24
C GLU A 133 -10.72 -2.49 5.24
N LYS A 134 -9.53 -1.90 5.21
CA LYS A 134 -8.42 -2.35 4.38
C LYS A 134 -7.12 -2.34 5.16
N THR A 135 -6.32 -3.36 4.87
CA THR A 135 -4.96 -3.50 5.41
C THR A 135 -3.97 -3.56 4.25
N LEU A 136 -2.88 -2.84 4.38
CA LEU A 136 -1.76 -2.90 3.47
C LEU A 136 -0.47 -3.15 4.26
N ASN A 137 0.26 -4.18 3.83
CA ASN A 137 1.56 -4.52 4.39
C ASN A 137 2.62 -4.31 3.31
N ASP A 138 3.78 -3.86 3.73
CA ASP A 138 4.96 -3.80 2.90
C ASP A 138 6.13 -4.40 3.67
N GLU A 139 6.82 -5.35 3.05
CA GLU A 139 7.95 -6.04 3.65
C GLU A 139 9.14 -6.08 2.70
N VAL A 140 10.32 -6.12 3.28
CA VAL A 140 11.57 -6.30 2.55
C VAL A 140 12.42 -7.37 3.22
N ILE A 141 13.03 -8.19 2.37
CA ILE A 141 14.08 -9.10 2.74
C ILE A 141 15.26 -8.80 1.82
N TYR A 142 16.40 -8.47 2.39
CA TYR A 142 17.60 -8.19 1.62
C TYR A 142 18.85 -8.72 2.31
N GLY A 143 19.89 -8.94 1.53
CA GLY A 143 21.17 -9.43 2.04
C GLY A 143 22.26 -8.37 1.96
N ARG A 144 23.27 -8.48 2.83
CA ARG A 144 24.54 -7.77 2.71
C ARG A 144 25.69 -8.77 2.81
N PHE A 145 26.61 -8.65 1.89
CA PHE A 145 27.82 -9.46 1.83
C PHE A 145 29.01 -8.56 1.53
N GLU A 146 30.09 -8.74 2.29
CA GLU A 146 31.34 -7.94 2.15
C GLU A 146 32.28 -8.56 1.11
N GLY A 147 31.76 -8.91 -0.07
CA GLY A 147 32.53 -9.51 -1.14
C GLY A 147 31.82 -9.41 -2.46
N ASP A 148 32.38 -10.07 -3.47
CA ASP A 148 31.74 -10.14 -4.77
C ASP A 148 30.53 -11.10 -4.72
N VAL A 149 29.33 -10.56 -4.82
CA VAL A 149 28.05 -11.29 -4.84
C VAL A 149 28.03 -12.34 -5.96
N ASN A 150 28.77 -12.13 -7.06
CA ASN A 150 28.84 -13.08 -8.14
C ASN A 150 29.58 -14.36 -7.78
N THR A 151 30.41 -14.33 -6.74
CA THR A 151 31.11 -15.53 -6.23
C THR A 151 30.33 -16.27 -5.15
N LEU A 152 29.22 -15.67 -4.65
CA LEU A 152 28.47 -16.17 -3.51
C LEU A 152 27.55 -17.34 -3.89
N TRP A 153 27.55 -18.35 -3.02
CA TRP A 153 26.69 -19.54 -3.08
C TRP A 153 26.04 -19.78 -1.71
N PRO A 154 24.78 -20.24 -1.68
CA PRO A 154 24.14 -20.62 -0.43
C PRO A 154 24.81 -21.85 0.20
N ALA A 155 24.71 -21.98 1.53
CA ALA A 155 25.12 -23.18 2.21
C ALA A 155 24.10 -24.32 2.02
N GLY A 156 24.59 -25.55 1.90
CA GLY A 156 23.82 -26.78 1.90
C GLY A 156 24.28 -27.72 3.02
N GLN A 157 23.80 -28.95 3.01
CA GLN A 157 24.24 -29.97 3.97
C GLN A 157 25.71 -30.34 3.69
N GLY A 158 26.61 -29.92 4.55
CA GLY A 158 28.02 -30.27 4.51
C GLY A 158 28.86 -29.53 3.47
N GLY A 159 28.37 -28.47 2.82
CA GLY A 159 29.11 -27.73 1.82
C GLY A 159 28.27 -26.72 1.04
N PRO A 160 28.76 -26.19 -0.08
CA PRO A 160 27.99 -25.25 -0.92
C PRO A 160 26.78 -25.93 -1.55
N ASN A 161 25.66 -25.27 -1.57
CA ASN A 161 24.50 -25.69 -2.37
C ASN A 161 24.71 -25.23 -3.81
N LEU A 162 24.92 -26.19 -4.70
CA LEU A 162 25.22 -25.94 -6.12
C LEU A 162 23.98 -25.78 -7.00
N ASN A 163 22.78 -25.70 -6.40
CA ASN A 163 21.56 -25.45 -7.14
C ASN A 163 21.56 -24.00 -7.67
N GLN A 164 21.45 -23.86 -8.99
CA GLN A 164 21.50 -22.56 -9.66
C GLN A 164 20.29 -21.67 -9.33
N ASN A 165 19.13 -22.26 -9.05
CA ASN A 165 17.94 -21.48 -8.68
C ASN A 165 18.11 -20.87 -7.29
N ASP A 166 18.65 -21.63 -6.33
CA ASP A 166 18.92 -21.15 -4.98
C ASP A 166 20.01 -20.07 -4.98
N ARG A 167 21.02 -20.22 -5.86
CA ARG A 167 22.04 -19.20 -6.07
C ARG A 167 21.45 -17.92 -6.64
N ARG A 168 20.59 -18.00 -7.65
CA ARG A 168 19.89 -16.82 -8.22
C ARG A 168 19.00 -16.14 -7.20
N ALA A 169 18.29 -16.91 -6.37
CA ALA A 169 17.47 -16.37 -5.29
C ALA A 169 18.33 -15.59 -4.28
N LEU A 170 19.49 -16.17 -3.89
CA LEU A 170 20.44 -15.49 -3.00
C LEU A 170 20.98 -14.20 -3.63
N GLN A 171 21.36 -14.21 -4.89
CA GLN A 171 21.84 -13.01 -5.61
C GLN A 171 20.73 -11.95 -5.74
N SER A 172 19.50 -12.37 -6.01
CA SER A 172 18.35 -11.46 -6.04
C SER A 172 18.11 -10.81 -4.69
N MET A 173 18.23 -11.55 -3.59
CA MET A 173 18.14 -11.03 -2.24
C MET A 173 19.27 -10.02 -1.94
N MET A 174 20.50 -10.22 -2.42
CA MET A 174 21.60 -9.27 -2.27
C MET A 174 21.35 -7.95 -3.02
N ASN A 175 20.57 -7.98 -4.09
CA ASN A 175 20.23 -6.83 -4.92
C ASN A 175 18.81 -6.29 -4.64
N ALA A 176 18.11 -6.83 -3.64
CA ALA A 176 16.76 -6.41 -3.30
C ALA A 176 16.74 -5.00 -2.69
N ARG A 177 15.59 -4.34 -2.79
CA ARG A 177 15.38 -3.05 -2.12
C ARG A 177 15.55 -3.21 -0.61
N GLN A 178 16.08 -2.18 0.05
CA GLN A 178 16.41 -2.22 1.47
C GLN A 178 15.37 -1.48 2.33
N ASP A 179 14.61 -0.57 1.73
CA ASP A 179 13.67 0.27 2.44
C ASP A 179 12.24 -0.24 2.26
N VAL A 180 11.49 -0.29 3.35
CA VAL A 180 10.05 -0.49 3.35
C VAL A 180 9.35 0.83 3.03
N LYS A 181 8.18 0.76 2.41
CA LYS A 181 7.33 1.93 2.22
C LYS A 181 6.98 2.56 3.56
N SER A 182 7.00 3.87 3.60
CA SER A 182 6.58 4.64 4.78
C SER A 182 5.09 4.42 5.07
N SER A 183 4.67 4.67 6.31
CA SER A 183 3.26 4.65 6.68
C SER A 183 2.43 5.62 5.83
N GLY A 184 2.99 6.79 5.47
CA GLY A 184 2.33 7.75 4.59
C GLY A 184 2.08 7.21 3.18
N GLU A 185 3.03 6.49 2.59
CA GLU A 185 2.85 5.85 1.27
C GLU A 185 1.81 4.73 1.34
N LEU A 186 1.81 3.93 2.42
CA LEU A 186 0.82 2.87 2.63
C LEU A 186 -0.58 3.45 2.82
N SER A 187 -0.74 4.47 3.66
CA SER A 187 -2.03 5.11 3.90
C SER A 187 -2.58 5.77 2.63
N ASN A 188 -1.76 6.50 1.87
CA ASN A 188 -2.19 7.09 0.61
C ASN A 188 -2.67 6.03 -0.39
N THR A 189 -1.98 4.90 -0.46
CA THR A 189 -2.40 3.77 -1.31
C THR A 189 -3.76 3.22 -0.85
N LEU A 190 -3.95 3.04 0.47
CA LEU A 190 -5.22 2.59 1.05
C LEU A 190 -6.36 3.57 0.78
N PHE A 191 -6.14 4.86 1.00
CA PHE A 191 -7.13 5.91 0.72
C PHE A 191 -7.58 5.89 -0.74
N ASN A 192 -6.65 5.76 -1.67
CA ASN A 192 -6.98 5.67 -3.10
C ASN A 192 -7.81 4.42 -3.42
N GLN A 193 -7.46 3.26 -2.85
CA GLN A 193 -8.21 2.02 -3.04
C GLN A 193 -9.62 2.10 -2.45
N ILE A 194 -9.78 2.70 -1.28
CA ILE A 194 -11.07 2.87 -0.62
C ILE A 194 -11.93 3.87 -1.40
N SER A 195 -11.35 5.00 -1.82
CA SER A 195 -12.06 5.99 -2.65
C SER A 195 -12.59 5.38 -3.93
N ALA A 196 -11.80 4.58 -4.63
CA ALA A 196 -12.23 3.90 -5.85
C ALA A 196 -13.38 2.92 -5.59
N GLN A 197 -13.33 2.16 -4.50
CA GLN A 197 -14.39 1.24 -4.10
C GLN A 197 -15.68 2.00 -3.77
N MET A 198 -15.59 3.05 -2.96
CA MET A 198 -16.72 3.90 -2.59
C MET A 198 -17.40 4.51 -3.81
N THR A 199 -16.62 5.06 -4.74
CA THR A 199 -17.16 5.66 -5.97
C THR A 199 -18.02 4.66 -6.73
N GLY A 200 -17.54 3.43 -6.91
CA GLY A 200 -18.29 2.39 -7.63
C GLY A 200 -19.61 1.99 -6.95
N VAL A 201 -19.68 2.02 -5.62
CA VAL A 201 -20.93 1.73 -4.88
C VAL A 201 -21.88 2.91 -4.94
N ILE A 202 -21.38 4.13 -4.74
CA ILE A 202 -22.18 5.36 -4.78
C ILE A 202 -22.81 5.55 -6.16
N ASP A 203 -22.05 5.34 -7.24
CA ASP A 203 -22.57 5.42 -8.61
C ASP A 203 -23.76 4.48 -8.85
N LYS A 204 -23.68 3.25 -8.31
CA LYS A 204 -24.79 2.29 -8.40
C LYS A 204 -26.02 2.75 -7.63
N SER A 205 -25.82 3.19 -6.39
CA SER A 205 -26.91 3.62 -5.49
C SER A 205 -27.60 4.87 -6.00
N ILE A 206 -26.88 5.83 -6.60
CA ILE A 206 -27.47 7.03 -7.19
C ILE A 206 -28.35 6.67 -8.40
N LYS A 207 -27.95 5.73 -9.23
CA LYS A 207 -28.74 5.27 -10.39
C LYS A 207 -30.06 4.65 -10.01
N GLU A 208 -30.17 4.11 -8.79
CA GLU A 208 -31.45 3.58 -8.26
C GLU A 208 -32.41 4.69 -7.83
N ILE A 209 -31.90 5.86 -7.42
CA ILE A 209 -32.70 7.01 -6.96
C ILE A 209 -33.21 7.85 -8.14
N VAL A 210 -32.49 7.85 -9.25
CA VAL A 210 -32.79 8.72 -10.42
C VAL A 210 -33.80 8.05 -11.37
N LYS A 211 -34.10 6.76 -11.17
CA LYS A 211 -35.19 6.09 -11.88
C LYS A 211 -36.53 6.39 -11.24
#